data_f21634b741bdb5e615c6dfe93bf4b422
#
_entry.id   f21634b741bdb5e615c6dfe93bf4b422
#
_cell.length_a   1.000
_cell.length_b   1.000
_cell.length_c   1.000
_cell.angle_alpha   90.00
_cell.angle_beta   90.00
_cell.angle_gamma   90.00
#
_symmetry.space_group_name_H-M   'P 1'
#
loop_
_entity.id
_entity.type
_entity.pdbx_description
1 polymer ?
#
loop_
_entity_poly.entity_id
_entity_poly.type
_entity_poly.pdbx_seq_one_letter_code
_entity_poly.pdbx_strand_id
1 'polypeptide(L)'
;SQQFVVASSFDLPIESNTQDVVIQVFAPGSSEEYARVLKAGGLLLTVDPAPMHLFELKSLVYDNPAKHAVEKEQRVGFEQTLDETVNYPLHFDNDEQKIALIKMTPYYWRLPPDRLAVIVEKLNHVTVDFRVQAWLKMPETA
;
A
#
# COMPACT_ATOMS: atom_id res chain seq x y z
N SER A 1 11.56 -20.28 -11.75
CA SER A 1 10.25 -20.62 -11.13
C SER A 1 9.94 -19.64 -10.03
N GLN A 2 8.68 -19.20 -9.96
CA GLN A 2 8.20 -18.36 -8.86
C GLN A 2 7.70 -19.25 -7.73
N GLN A 3 8.00 -18.85 -6.49
CA GLN A 3 7.50 -19.52 -5.29
C GLN A 3 6.48 -18.63 -4.60
N PHE A 4 5.38 -19.23 -4.16
CA PHE A 4 4.32 -18.56 -3.41
C PHE A 4 4.17 -19.23 -2.05
N VAL A 5 4.01 -18.42 -1.01
CA VAL A 5 3.84 -18.89 0.35
C VAL A 5 2.82 -18.04 1.08
N VAL A 6 2.02 -18.66 1.94
CA VAL A 6 1.14 -17.96 2.88
C VAL A 6 1.81 -17.94 4.23
N ALA A 7 2.14 -16.76 4.72
CA ALA A 7 2.84 -16.58 5.98
C ALA A 7 2.54 -15.19 6.57
N SER A 8 2.95 -14.96 7.80
CA SER A 8 2.92 -13.63 8.40
C SER A 8 4.05 -12.77 7.85
N SER A 9 3.75 -11.53 7.48
CA SER A 9 4.79 -10.55 7.10
C SER A 9 5.68 -10.13 8.27
N PHE A 10 5.30 -10.49 9.49
CA PHE A 10 6.09 -10.26 10.71
C PHE A 10 6.99 -11.45 11.07
N ASP A 11 6.86 -12.56 10.36
CA ASP A 11 7.65 -13.78 10.53
C ASP A 11 7.73 -14.52 9.19
N LEU A 12 8.69 -14.11 8.37
CA LEU A 12 8.82 -14.62 7.01
C LEU A 12 9.60 -15.94 7.00
N PRO A 13 9.10 -16.97 6.30
CA PRO A 13 9.80 -18.25 6.14
C PRO A 13 10.93 -18.15 5.11
N ILE A 14 11.81 -17.19 5.29
CA ILE A 14 12.94 -16.87 4.41
C ILE A 14 14.19 -16.77 5.27
N GLU A 15 15.27 -17.35 4.81
CA GLU A 15 16.56 -17.30 5.50
C GLU A 15 17.10 -15.88 5.58
N SER A 16 17.82 -15.58 6.65
CA SER A 16 18.46 -14.30 6.87
C SER A 16 19.51 -14.00 5.79
N ASN A 17 19.60 -12.73 5.38
CA ASN A 17 20.63 -12.24 4.44
C ASN A 17 20.64 -12.97 3.08
N THR A 18 19.46 -13.27 2.54
CA THR A 18 19.33 -14.01 1.27
C THR A 18 18.68 -13.21 0.15
N GLN A 19 17.94 -12.15 0.48
CA GLN A 19 17.17 -11.40 -0.51
C GLN A 19 17.89 -10.13 -0.95
N ASP A 20 17.78 -9.82 -2.23
CA ASP A 20 18.32 -8.59 -2.82
C ASP A 20 17.33 -7.42 -2.72
N VAL A 21 16.04 -7.73 -2.86
CA VAL A 21 14.94 -6.74 -2.85
C VAL A 21 13.74 -7.31 -2.11
N VAL A 22 13.11 -6.49 -1.28
CA VAL A 22 11.78 -6.73 -0.72
C VAL A 22 10.85 -5.63 -1.25
N ILE A 23 9.68 -6.01 -1.73
CA ILE A 23 8.65 -5.09 -2.20
C ILE A 23 7.41 -5.28 -1.33
N GLN A 24 6.96 -4.19 -0.70
CA GLN A 24 5.73 -4.12 0.08
C GLN A 24 4.76 -3.17 -0.61
N VAL A 25 3.56 -3.65 -0.93
CA VAL A 25 2.50 -2.85 -1.55
C VAL A 25 1.24 -2.96 -0.70
N PHE A 26 0.82 -1.87 -0.07
CA PHE A 26 -0.39 -1.77 0.75
C PHE A 26 -0.52 -2.88 1.80
N ALA A 27 0.58 -3.29 2.37
CA ALA A 27 0.61 -4.39 3.32
C ALA A 27 1.32 -3.98 4.62
N PRO A 28 0.89 -4.47 5.77
CA PRO A 28 1.65 -4.31 6.99
C PRO A 28 2.90 -5.18 6.95
N GLY A 29 3.91 -4.80 7.73
CA GLY A 29 5.14 -5.57 7.83
C GLY A 29 6.06 -5.01 8.90
N SER A 30 7.15 -5.70 9.14
CA SER A 30 8.14 -5.35 10.16
C SER A 30 9.45 -4.94 9.51
N SER A 31 9.95 -3.76 9.87
CA SER A 31 11.28 -3.30 9.42
C SER A 31 12.39 -4.24 9.89
N GLU A 32 12.28 -4.81 11.09
CA GLU A 32 13.24 -5.78 11.61
C GLU A 32 13.28 -7.04 10.74
N GLU A 33 12.12 -7.54 10.35
CA GLU A 33 12.00 -8.76 9.53
C GLU A 33 12.51 -8.52 8.10
N TYR A 34 12.22 -7.37 7.52
CA TYR A 34 12.76 -6.97 6.22
C TYR A 34 14.29 -6.83 6.26
N ALA A 35 14.81 -6.20 7.33
CA ALA A 35 16.26 -6.11 7.52
C ALA A 35 16.91 -7.48 7.69
N ARG A 36 16.24 -8.42 8.36
CA ARG A 36 16.75 -9.78 8.56
C ARG A 36 16.93 -10.52 7.23
N VAL A 37 15.92 -10.48 6.36
CA VAL A 37 15.92 -11.24 5.11
C VAL A 37 16.76 -10.60 4.01
N LEU A 38 16.94 -9.28 4.04
CA LEU A 38 17.74 -8.56 3.06
C LEU A 38 19.24 -8.73 3.32
N LYS A 39 20.00 -8.88 2.25
CA LYS A 39 21.46 -8.71 2.29
C LYS A 39 21.83 -7.26 2.61
N ALA A 40 23.00 -7.05 3.18
CA ALA A 40 23.57 -5.69 3.26
C ALA A 40 23.66 -5.08 1.85
N GLY A 41 23.22 -3.83 1.70
CA GLY A 41 23.08 -3.20 0.39
C GLY A 41 21.81 -3.60 -0.37
N GLY A 42 20.99 -4.47 0.18
CA GLY A 42 19.68 -4.82 -0.36
C GLY A 42 18.67 -3.67 -0.23
N LEU A 43 17.61 -3.73 -1.02
CA LEU A 43 16.64 -2.65 -1.18
C LEU A 43 15.27 -3.06 -0.67
N LEU A 44 14.66 -2.22 0.16
CA LEU A 44 13.26 -2.28 0.52
C LEU A 44 12.49 -1.21 -0.26
N LEU A 45 11.52 -1.62 -1.06
CA LEU A 45 10.59 -0.73 -1.75
C LEU A 45 9.23 -0.82 -1.08
N THR A 46 8.67 0.33 -0.68
CA THR A 46 7.33 0.39 -0.09
C THR A 46 6.44 1.31 -0.91
N VAL A 47 5.20 0.85 -1.12
CA VAL A 47 4.13 1.63 -1.74
C VAL A 47 2.96 1.63 -0.78
N ASP A 48 2.60 2.81 -0.30
CA ASP A 48 1.52 3.02 0.66
C ASP A 48 0.53 4.08 0.17
N PRO A 49 -0.74 4.03 0.59
CA PRO A 49 -1.67 5.08 0.24
C PRO A 49 -1.28 6.39 0.93
N ALA A 50 -1.26 7.46 0.16
CA ALA A 50 -1.11 8.83 0.65
C ALA A 50 -2.48 9.42 1.08
N PRO A 51 -2.52 10.61 1.71
CA PRO A 51 -3.73 11.11 2.37
C PRO A 51 -4.98 11.16 1.50
N MET A 52 -4.86 11.44 0.21
CA MET A 52 -5.99 11.62 -0.70
C MET A 52 -6.36 10.38 -1.50
N HIS A 53 -5.70 9.25 -1.25
CA HIS A 53 -5.97 8.03 -2.00
C HIS A 53 -7.42 7.57 -1.86
N LEU A 54 -8.13 7.48 -2.98
CA LEU A 54 -9.55 7.11 -3.08
C LEU A 54 -10.48 7.95 -2.18
N PHE A 55 -10.11 9.21 -1.92
CA PHE A 55 -10.85 10.05 -0.98
C PHE A 55 -12.31 10.32 -1.44
N GLU A 56 -12.54 10.44 -2.73
CA GLU A 56 -13.87 10.62 -3.31
C GLU A 56 -14.78 9.41 -3.00
N LEU A 57 -14.25 8.20 -3.13
CA LEU A 57 -14.97 6.99 -2.75
C LEU A 57 -15.24 6.95 -1.24
N LYS A 58 -14.23 7.23 -0.42
CA LYS A 58 -14.40 7.28 1.04
C LYS A 58 -15.48 8.28 1.46
N SER A 59 -15.55 9.43 0.79
CA SER A 59 -16.54 10.48 1.08
C SER A 59 -17.97 10.05 0.76
N LEU A 60 -18.15 9.10 -0.16
CA LEU A 60 -19.46 8.51 -0.46
C LEU A 60 -19.82 7.35 0.48
N VAL A 61 -18.83 6.72 1.10
CA VAL A 61 -19.03 5.58 2.02
C VAL A 61 -19.22 6.04 3.46
N TYR A 62 -18.47 7.04 3.90
CA TYR A 62 -18.46 7.53 5.28
C TYR A 62 -18.92 8.99 5.37
N ASP A 63 -19.65 9.33 6.42
CA ASP A 63 -20.09 10.71 6.69
C ASP A 63 -18.90 11.62 7.05
N ASN A 64 -17.90 11.07 7.73
CA ASN A 64 -16.68 11.76 8.13
C ASN A 64 -15.45 10.97 7.70
N PRO A 65 -15.08 11.03 6.41
CA PRO A 65 -13.94 10.26 5.92
C PRO A 65 -12.62 10.79 6.49
N ALA A 66 -11.82 9.89 7.06
CA ALA A 66 -10.46 10.20 7.49
C ALA A 66 -9.50 10.13 6.31
N LYS A 67 -8.57 11.10 6.23
CA LYS A 67 -7.42 11.02 5.33
C LYS A 67 -6.41 10.01 5.86
N HIS A 68 -5.67 9.36 4.96
CA HIS A 68 -4.55 8.54 5.38
C HIS A 68 -3.53 9.39 6.13
N ALA A 69 -3.03 8.87 7.26
CA ALA A 69 -2.00 9.55 8.02
C ALA A 69 -0.67 9.54 7.26
N VAL A 70 0.06 10.64 7.33
CA VAL A 70 1.45 10.69 6.87
C VAL A 70 2.33 10.43 8.09
N GLU A 71 2.85 9.23 8.19
CA GLU A 71 3.82 8.89 9.22
C GLU A 71 5.23 9.16 8.73
N LYS A 72 6.01 9.85 9.54
CA LYS A 72 7.46 9.89 9.36
C LYS A 72 8.02 8.57 9.87
N GLU A 73 8.15 7.62 8.99
CA GLU A 73 8.77 6.36 9.33
C GLU A 73 10.29 6.54 9.44
N GLN A 74 10.84 6.09 10.54
CA GLN A 74 12.25 5.80 10.66
C GLN A 74 12.42 4.29 10.73
N ARG A 75 13.19 3.75 9.80
CA ARG A 75 13.49 2.33 9.77
C ARG A 75 14.92 2.12 10.23
N VAL A 76 15.09 1.52 11.41
CA VAL A 76 16.40 1.24 11.99
C VAL A 76 17.17 0.27 11.07
N GLY A 77 18.41 0.62 10.76
CA GLY A 77 19.27 -0.17 9.87
C GLY A 77 19.09 0.12 8.39
N PHE A 78 18.22 1.07 8.04
CA PHE A 78 17.97 1.50 6.67
C PHE A 78 18.29 2.98 6.47
N GLU A 79 18.73 3.31 5.26
CA GLU A 79 18.83 4.68 4.78
C GLU A 79 17.77 4.91 3.70
N GLN A 80 16.94 5.93 3.87
CA GLN A 80 15.96 6.30 2.86
C GLN A 80 16.65 6.95 1.66
N THR A 81 16.47 6.37 0.49
CA THR A 81 17.07 6.84 -0.77
C THR A 81 16.05 7.45 -1.73
N LEU A 82 14.78 7.17 -1.55
CA LEU A 82 13.67 7.70 -2.34
C LEU A 82 12.45 7.92 -1.46
N ASP A 83 11.79 9.05 -1.65
CA ASP A 83 10.48 9.35 -1.06
C ASP A 83 9.72 10.24 -2.05
N GLU A 84 8.84 9.62 -2.82
CA GLU A 84 8.07 10.31 -3.86
C GLU A 84 6.59 10.02 -3.72
N THR A 85 5.78 10.98 -4.14
CA THR A 85 4.34 10.84 -4.25
C THR A 85 3.94 10.72 -5.70
N VAL A 86 3.11 9.72 -6.00
CA VAL A 86 2.44 9.55 -7.29
C VAL A 86 0.97 9.91 -7.11
N ASN A 87 0.52 10.96 -7.77
CA ASN A 87 -0.83 11.50 -7.64
C ASN A 87 -1.43 11.80 -9.01
N TYR A 88 -2.58 11.20 -9.31
CA TYR A 88 -3.30 11.47 -10.54
C TYR A 88 -4.79 11.12 -10.39
N PRO A 89 -5.68 11.77 -11.17
CA PRO A 89 -7.07 11.38 -11.23
C PRO A 89 -7.25 10.13 -12.10
N LEU A 90 -8.09 9.20 -11.63
CA LEU A 90 -8.52 8.04 -12.39
C LEU A 90 -9.99 8.22 -12.76
N HIS A 91 -10.29 8.28 -14.04
CA HIS A 91 -11.65 8.37 -14.58
C HIS A 91 -12.13 6.99 -15.00
N PHE A 92 -13.44 6.79 -14.91
CA PHE A 92 -14.07 5.53 -15.27
C PHE A 92 -14.79 5.66 -16.63
N ASP A 93 -14.68 4.64 -17.45
CA ASP A 93 -15.39 4.59 -18.73
C ASP A 93 -16.82 4.05 -18.60
N ASN A 94 -17.06 3.25 -17.55
CA ASN A 94 -18.35 2.59 -17.30
C ASN A 94 -18.51 2.20 -15.83
N ASP A 95 -19.72 1.76 -15.48
CA ASP A 95 -20.05 1.36 -14.12
C ASP A 95 -19.34 0.07 -13.67
N GLU A 96 -19.02 -0.82 -14.60
CA GLU A 96 -18.28 -2.05 -14.30
C GLU A 96 -16.90 -1.76 -13.72
N GLN A 97 -16.21 -0.76 -14.25
CA GLN A 97 -14.92 -0.32 -13.71
C GLN A 97 -15.04 0.26 -12.31
N LYS A 98 -16.11 1.03 -12.04
CA LYS A 98 -16.39 1.56 -10.69
C LYS A 98 -16.63 0.43 -9.69
N ILE A 99 -17.46 -0.53 -10.05
CA ILE A 99 -17.76 -1.70 -9.22
C ILE A 99 -16.50 -2.52 -8.97
N ALA A 100 -15.69 -2.74 -10.01
CA ALA A 100 -14.43 -3.48 -9.90
C ALA A 100 -13.47 -2.82 -8.90
N LEU A 101 -13.33 -1.48 -8.96
CA LEU A 101 -12.52 -0.76 -7.99
C LEU A 101 -13.05 -0.90 -6.56
N ILE A 102 -14.36 -0.71 -6.38
CA ILE A 102 -14.99 -0.80 -5.05
C ILE A 102 -14.80 -2.20 -4.45
N LYS A 103 -14.92 -3.25 -5.27
CA LYS A 103 -14.70 -4.64 -4.85
C LYS A 103 -13.28 -4.91 -4.35
N MET A 104 -12.30 -4.16 -4.82
CA MET A 104 -10.91 -4.27 -4.37
C MET A 104 -10.67 -3.58 -3.03
N THR A 105 -11.62 -2.81 -2.52
CA THR A 105 -11.54 -2.11 -1.26
C THR A 105 -12.22 -2.89 -0.14
N PRO A 106 -11.83 -2.68 1.13
CA PRO A 106 -12.55 -3.27 2.25
C PRO A 106 -13.97 -2.73 2.43
N TYR A 107 -14.32 -1.62 1.77
CA TYR A 107 -15.65 -0.99 1.87
C TYR A 107 -16.76 -1.84 1.26
N TYR A 108 -16.47 -2.56 0.17
CA TYR A 108 -17.45 -3.36 -0.56
C TYR A 108 -18.25 -4.31 0.35
N TRP A 109 -17.56 -5.00 1.25
CA TRP A 109 -18.15 -6.00 2.13
C TRP A 109 -19.06 -5.41 3.22
N ARG A 110 -19.05 -4.10 3.40
CA ARG A 110 -19.87 -3.38 4.37
C ARG A 110 -21.04 -2.64 3.73
N LEU A 111 -21.12 -2.61 2.40
CA LEU A 111 -22.13 -1.85 1.68
C LEU A 111 -23.36 -2.72 1.36
N PRO A 112 -24.57 -2.28 1.76
CA PRO A 112 -25.81 -2.85 1.23
C PRO A 112 -25.89 -2.63 -0.29
N PRO A 113 -26.57 -3.54 -1.06
CA PRO A 113 -26.65 -3.42 -2.51
C PRO A 113 -27.26 -2.10 -3.04
N ASP A 114 -28.26 -1.58 -2.34
CA ASP A 114 -28.89 -0.30 -2.67
C ASP A 114 -27.92 0.88 -2.49
N ARG A 115 -27.12 0.86 -1.46
CA ARG A 115 -26.09 1.90 -1.22
C ARG A 115 -24.96 1.81 -2.24
N LEU A 116 -24.56 0.61 -2.64
CA LEU A 116 -23.58 0.41 -3.70
C LEU A 116 -24.03 1.07 -5.01
N ALA A 117 -25.30 0.88 -5.39
CA ALA A 117 -25.88 1.48 -6.60
C ALA A 117 -25.81 3.01 -6.57
N VAL A 118 -26.12 3.63 -5.43
CA VAL A 118 -26.03 5.09 -5.25
C VAL A 118 -24.60 5.59 -5.36
N ILE A 119 -23.64 4.88 -4.78
CA ILE A 119 -22.21 5.23 -4.85
C ILE A 119 -21.73 5.15 -6.29
N VAL A 120 -22.04 4.09 -7.01
CA VAL A 120 -21.68 3.92 -8.42
C VAL A 120 -22.23 5.05 -9.28
N GLU A 121 -23.47 5.48 -9.04
CA GLU A 121 -24.09 6.61 -9.76
C GLU A 121 -23.35 7.93 -9.50
N LYS A 122 -22.94 8.19 -8.26
CA LYS A 122 -22.30 9.44 -7.85
C LYS A 122 -20.80 9.50 -8.10
N LEU A 123 -20.13 8.35 -8.20
CA LEU A 123 -18.68 8.27 -8.35
C LEU A 123 -18.29 8.57 -9.80
N ASN A 124 -17.64 9.71 -10.04
CA ASN A 124 -17.18 10.12 -11.38
C ASN A 124 -15.70 9.83 -11.60
N HIS A 125 -14.90 10.03 -10.58
CA HIS A 125 -13.46 9.79 -10.59
C HIS A 125 -12.98 9.49 -9.17
N VAL A 126 -11.77 9.00 -9.06
CA VAL A 126 -11.04 8.89 -7.80
C VAL A 126 -9.65 9.48 -7.95
N THR A 127 -9.11 9.97 -6.87
CA THR A 127 -7.70 10.33 -6.80
C THR A 127 -6.88 9.11 -6.44
N VAL A 128 -5.90 8.79 -7.28
CA VAL A 128 -4.84 7.84 -6.96
C VAL A 128 -3.72 8.63 -6.31
N ASP A 129 -3.36 8.26 -5.09
CA ASP A 129 -2.39 9.00 -4.30
C ASP A 129 -1.53 7.98 -3.53
N PHE A 130 -0.32 7.72 -4.07
CA PHE A 130 0.62 6.74 -3.52
C PHE A 130 1.89 7.43 -3.02
N ARG A 131 2.41 6.93 -1.93
CA ARG A 131 3.76 7.25 -1.48
C ARG A 131 4.67 6.07 -1.79
N VAL A 132 5.71 6.32 -2.59
CA VAL A 132 6.72 5.35 -2.98
C VAL A 132 8.00 5.68 -2.25
N GLN A 133 8.52 4.72 -1.49
CA GLN A 133 9.77 4.90 -0.74
C GLN A 133 10.74 3.77 -1.07
N ALA A 134 12.02 4.11 -1.12
CA ALA A 134 13.10 3.15 -1.23
C ALA A 134 14.04 3.31 -0.04
N TRP A 135 14.43 2.17 0.53
CA TRP A 135 15.26 2.07 1.72
C TRP A 135 16.41 1.11 1.47
N LEU A 136 17.62 1.58 1.62
CA LEU A 136 18.83 0.79 1.48
C LEU A 136 19.19 0.20 2.84
N LYS A 137 19.34 -1.14 2.89
CA LYS A 137 19.86 -1.79 4.10
C LYS A 137 21.32 -1.46 4.28
N MET A 138 21.64 -0.80 5.39
CA MET A 138 23.00 -0.45 5.76
C MET A 138 23.77 -1.69 6.23
N PRO A 139 25.11 -1.68 6.07
CA PRO A 139 25.93 -2.72 6.67
C PRO A 139 25.75 -2.76 8.18
N GLU A 140 25.79 -3.97 8.76
CA GLU A 140 25.84 -4.12 10.19
C GLU A 140 27.16 -3.52 10.70
N THR A 141 27.05 -2.57 11.65
CA THR A 141 28.23 -2.08 12.35
C THR A 141 28.63 -3.08 13.40
N ALA A 142 29.89 -3.52 13.30
CA ALA A 142 30.48 -4.41 14.27
C ALA A 142 30.58 -3.75 15.66
#